data_bb94e4f3ab5f7a348ae72a833613165d
#
_entry.id   bb94e4f3ab5f7a348ae72a833613165d
#
_cell.length_a   1.000
_cell.length_b   1.000
_cell.length_c   1.000
_cell.angle_alpha   90.00
_cell.angle_beta   90.00
_cell.angle_gamma   90.00
#
_symmetry.space_group_name_H-M   'P 1'
#
loop_
_entity.id
_entity.type
_entity.pdbx_description
1 polymer ?
#
loop_
_entity_poly.entity_id
_entity_poly.type
_entity_poly.pdbx_seq_one_letter_code
_entity_poly.pdbx_strand_id
1 'polypeptide(L)'
;MSAAIAKQEWRIDALAILAIMVLGAFYALWGAAHATDRAFAIQMWTALAAFVFGGAMLVGSVTNPGAADQASRYENGVVKAGVIASMFWGIAGFLVGVIIAAQLALPNIFYFEDFGWLNFGRLRPLHTNAVIFAFGGNVLIATSFYVVQRTCRARLAGGLWPWFVFWGFQLVIVLAGTGYLLGITQGREYAELPWYTDIWLTIVWVAYLLVFLGTLWKRQEKHIYVANWFYLAFIVTIAMLHLVNNMAIPVSFSGWFSYSLFSGVQDALTQWWYGHNAVGFFLTAGFLGIMYYFIPKLADRPVYSYRLSIIHFWALIFLYIWAGPHHLHYTALPQWAQTLGMTFSLMLWMPSWGGMINGLMTLSGAWDKLRTDPVLRMLVVSVAFYGMSTFEGPVMSIRAVNSLSHYTDWTIGHVHSGALGWVAFV
;
A
#
# COMPACT_ATOMS: atom_id res chain seq x y z
N MET A 1 -12.85 19.25 -27.56
CA MET A 1 -11.99 18.22 -28.21
C MET A 1 -12.89 17.34 -29.05
N SER A 2 -12.57 17.17 -30.37
CA SER A 2 -13.41 16.37 -31.25
C SER A 2 -13.33 14.88 -30.93
N ALA A 3 -14.39 14.11 -31.20
CA ALA A 3 -14.44 12.66 -31.00
C ALA A 3 -13.24 11.91 -31.66
N ALA A 4 -12.67 12.48 -32.71
CA ALA A 4 -11.48 11.96 -33.41
C ALA A 4 -10.20 12.07 -32.55
N ILE A 5 -10.01 13.17 -31.81
CA ILE A 5 -8.86 13.38 -30.94
C ILE A 5 -8.96 12.43 -29.74
N ALA A 6 -10.14 12.29 -29.16
CA ALA A 6 -10.37 11.33 -28.05
C ALA A 6 -10.08 9.88 -28.49
N LYS A 7 -10.48 9.50 -29.72
CA LYS A 7 -10.21 8.16 -30.28
C LYS A 7 -8.72 7.90 -30.53
N GLN A 8 -7.95 8.95 -30.84
CA GLN A 8 -6.51 8.86 -31.07
C GLN A 8 -5.74 8.75 -29.73
N GLU A 9 -6.13 9.47 -28.70
CA GLU A 9 -5.55 9.34 -27.35
C GLU A 9 -5.71 7.92 -26.80
N TRP A 10 -6.88 7.32 -26.93
CA TRP A 10 -7.14 5.95 -26.53
C TRP A 10 -6.22 4.93 -27.23
N ARG A 11 -5.93 5.12 -28.50
CA ARG A 11 -5.02 4.22 -29.24
C ARG A 11 -3.58 4.33 -28.79
N ILE A 12 -3.10 5.52 -28.48
CA ILE A 12 -1.73 5.74 -27.98
C ILE A 12 -1.55 5.09 -26.63
N ASP A 13 -2.50 5.25 -25.70
CA ASP A 13 -2.46 4.63 -24.39
C ASP A 13 -2.44 3.09 -24.50
N ALA A 14 -3.32 2.54 -25.36
CA ALA A 14 -3.36 1.10 -25.58
C ALA A 14 -2.05 0.55 -26.17
N LEU A 15 -1.45 1.26 -27.13
CA LEU A 15 -0.17 0.87 -27.73
C LEU A 15 0.97 0.92 -26.71
N ALA A 16 1.03 1.95 -25.86
CA ALA A 16 2.04 2.06 -24.82
C ALA A 16 1.91 0.93 -23.77
N ILE A 17 0.70 0.65 -23.32
CA ILE A 17 0.45 -0.46 -22.38
C ILE A 17 0.79 -1.81 -23.05
N LEU A 18 0.37 -2.01 -24.30
CA LEU A 18 0.68 -3.23 -25.03
C LEU A 18 2.19 -3.43 -25.20
N ALA A 19 2.94 -2.37 -25.51
CA ALA A 19 4.40 -2.44 -25.62
C ALA A 19 5.05 -2.88 -24.27
N ILE A 20 4.61 -2.34 -23.15
CA ILE A 20 5.07 -2.76 -21.82
C ILE A 20 4.77 -4.25 -21.60
N MET A 21 3.55 -4.70 -21.92
CA MET A 21 3.15 -6.10 -21.76
C MET A 21 3.93 -7.05 -22.67
N VAL A 22 4.21 -6.67 -23.91
CA VAL A 22 5.02 -7.45 -24.86
C VAL A 22 6.46 -7.58 -24.36
N LEU A 23 7.07 -6.50 -23.87
CA LEU A 23 8.40 -6.56 -23.26
C LEU A 23 8.44 -7.45 -22.01
N GLY A 24 7.42 -7.33 -21.16
CA GLY A 24 7.26 -8.21 -19.99
C GLY A 24 7.07 -9.68 -20.38
N ALA A 25 6.24 -9.97 -21.39
CA ALA A 25 6.02 -11.32 -21.90
C ALA A 25 7.30 -11.91 -22.52
N PHE A 26 8.06 -11.11 -23.27
CA PHE A 26 9.34 -11.53 -23.85
C PHE A 26 10.34 -11.90 -22.74
N TYR A 27 10.49 -11.03 -21.74
CA TYR A 27 11.37 -11.34 -20.60
C TYR A 27 10.89 -12.58 -19.83
N ALA A 28 9.59 -12.70 -19.57
CA ALA A 28 9.04 -13.86 -18.85
C ALA A 28 9.24 -15.17 -19.61
N LEU A 29 9.05 -15.16 -20.93
CA LEU A 29 9.32 -16.34 -21.78
C LEU A 29 10.80 -16.72 -21.77
N TRP A 30 11.68 -15.72 -21.95
CA TRP A 30 13.13 -15.93 -21.89
C TRP A 30 13.56 -16.43 -20.52
N GLY A 31 13.08 -15.82 -19.45
CA GLY A 31 13.36 -16.20 -18.06
C GLY A 31 12.90 -17.63 -17.75
N ALA A 32 11.70 -18.01 -18.20
CA ALA A 32 11.18 -19.36 -18.03
C ALA A 32 12.03 -20.42 -18.77
N ALA A 33 12.48 -20.09 -19.99
CA ALA A 33 13.30 -21.00 -20.80
C ALA A 33 14.73 -21.19 -20.26
N HIS A 34 15.26 -20.21 -19.53
CA HIS A 34 16.63 -20.21 -18.99
C HIS A 34 16.66 -20.28 -17.46
N ALA A 35 15.54 -20.61 -16.82
CA ALA A 35 15.42 -20.63 -15.36
C ALA A 35 16.46 -21.54 -14.70
N THR A 36 17.13 -21.01 -13.69
CA THR A 36 18.12 -21.76 -12.90
C THR A 36 17.51 -22.59 -11.79
N ASP A 37 16.24 -22.29 -11.45
CA ASP A 37 15.48 -23.04 -10.44
C ASP A 37 13.99 -23.13 -10.80
N ARG A 38 13.31 -24.14 -10.22
CA ARG A 38 11.90 -24.43 -10.51
C ARG A 38 10.96 -23.31 -10.03
N ALA A 39 11.26 -22.67 -8.90
CA ALA A 39 10.39 -21.63 -8.33
C ALA A 39 10.39 -20.39 -9.23
N PHE A 40 11.57 -19.97 -9.71
CA PHE A 40 11.68 -18.89 -10.68
C PHE A 40 10.97 -19.22 -12.01
N ALA A 41 11.12 -20.47 -12.52
CA ALA A 41 10.41 -20.90 -13.72
C ALA A 41 8.89 -20.78 -13.57
N ILE A 42 8.32 -21.20 -12.44
CA ILE A 42 6.87 -21.07 -12.14
C ILE A 42 6.46 -19.59 -12.14
N GLN A 43 7.25 -18.73 -11.52
CA GLN A 43 6.99 -17.28 -11.51
C GLN A 43 6.98 -16.70 -12.94
N MET A 44 7.94 -17.07 -13.75
CA MET A 44 8.05 -16.58 -15.13
C MET A 44 6.88 -17.08 -16.00
N TRP A 45 6.48 -18.36 -15.87
CA TRP A 45 5.28 -18.87 -16.56
C TRP A 45 4.00 -18.15 -16.12
N THR A 46 3.87 -17.87 -14.82
CA THR A 46 2.74 -17.10 -14.28
C THR A 46 2.69 -15.69 -14.86
N ALA A 47 3.83 -14.98 -14.88
CA ALA A 47 3.94 -13.66 -15.47
C ALA A 47 3.64 -13.67 -16.98
N LEU A 48 4.17 -14.65 -17.73
CA LEU A 48 3.90 -14.80 -19.15
C LEU A 48 2.41 -14.98 -19.42
N ALA A 49 1.76 -15.89 -18.69
CA ALA A 49 0.31 -16.11 -18.82
C ALA A 49 -0.48 -14.83 -18.56
N ALA A 50 -0.12 -14.06 -17.51
CA ALA A 50 -0.77 -12.80 -17.19
C ALA A 50 -0.57 -11.74 -18.29
N PHE A 51 0.63 -11.59 -18.84
CA PHE A 51 0.90 -10.65 -19.92
C PHE A 51 0.19 -11.02 -21.22
N VAL A 52 0.18 -12.29 -21.59
CA VAL A 52 -0.50 -12.77 -22.82
C VAL A 52 -2.01 -12.59 -22.68
N PHE A 53 -2.60 -13.05 -21.57
CA PHE A 53 -4.03 -12.93 -21.33
C PHE A 53 -4.47 -11.46 -21.22
N GLY A 54 -3.75 -10.65 -20.45
CA GLY A 54 -4.03 -9.22 -20.31
C GLY A 54 -3.86 -8.46 -21.63
N GLY A 55 -2.84 -8.81 -22.44
CA GLY A 55 -2.66 -8.25 -23.78
C GLY A 55 -3.82 -8.60 -24.72
N ALA A 56 -4.28 -9.84 -24.70
CA ALA A 56 -5.45 -10.27 -25.48
C ALA A 56 -6.73 -9.53 -25.05
N MET A 57 -6.95 -9.37 -23.75
CA MET A 57 -8.07 -8.57 -23.23
C MET A 57 -7.98 -7.10 -23.64
N LEU A 58 -6.79 -6.51 -23.57
CA LEU A 58 -6.56 -5.13 -24.02
C LEU A 58 -6.90 -4.96 -25.49
N VAL A 59 -6.37 -5.82 -26.36
CA VAL A 59 -6.67 -5.81 -27.81
C VAL A 59 -8.17 -5.98 -28.04
N GLY A 60 -8.80 -6.95 -27.36
CA GLY A 60 -10.25 -7.17 -27.44
C GLY A 60 -11.07 -5.94 -27.02
N SER A 61 -10.66 -5.23 -25.98
CA SER A 61 -11.35 -4.02 -25.52
C SER A 61 -11.20 -2.82 -26.46
N VAL A 62 -10.10 -2.75 -27.21
CA VAL A 62 -9.85 -1.67 -28.19
C VAL A 62 -10.54 -1.97 -29.52
N THR A 63 -10.56 -3.23 -29.94
CA THR A 63 -11.18 -3.64 -31.23
C THR A 63 -12.70 -3.71 -31.14
N ASN A 64 -13.24 -4.14 -30.00
CA ASN A 64 -14.67 -4.23 -29.72
C ASN A 64 -15.01 -3.37 -28.48
N PRO A 65 -14.98 -2.05 -28.61
CA PRO A 65 -15.38 -1.19 -27.51
C PRO A 65 -16.85 -1.46 -27.22
N GLY A 66 -17.14 -2.18 -26.13
CA GLY A 66 -18.49 -2.29 -25.62
C GLY A 66 -19.05 -0.88 -25.41
N ALA A 67 -20.38 -0.75 -25.25
CA ALA A 67 -21.00 0.52 -24.90
C ALA A 67 -20.43 0.96 -23.54
N ALA A 68 -19.21 1.52 -23.58
CA ALA A 68 -18.55 2.05 -22.40
C ALA A 68 -19.50 3.08 -21.79
N ASP A 69 -19.61 3.10 -20.50
CA ASP A 69 -20.38 4.08 -19.73
C ASP A 69 -19.75 5.49 -19.91
N GLN A 70 -19.77 5.95 -21.17
CA GLN A 70 -19.30 7.28 -21.60
C GLN A 70 -20.20 8.38 -21.04
N ALA A 71 -21.41 8.03 -20.57
CA ALA A 71 -22.35 8.93 -19.94
C ALA A 71 -21.95 9.27 -18.49
N SER A 72 -21.12 8.48 -17.84
CA SER A 72 -20.71 8.73 -16.46
C SER A 72 -19.65 9.84 -16.39
N ARG A 73 -19.92 10.83 -15.53
CA ARG A 73 -18.97 11.92 -15.24
C ARG A 73 -17.64 11.41 -14.65
N TYR A 74 -17.64 10.25 -14.00
CA TYR A 74 -16.53 9.68 -13.25
C TYR A 74 -16.22 8.26 -13.71
N GLU A 75 -14.95 7.85 -13.61
CA GLU A 75 -14.51 6.47 -13.84
C GLU A 75 -14.76 5.66 -12.58
N ASN A 76 -15.90 4.96 -12.54
CA ASN A 76 -16.29 4.15 -11.38
C ASN A 76 -15.95 2.67 -11.54
N GLY A 77 -15.67 2.21 -12.76
CA GLY A 77 -15.40 0.80 -13.05
C GLY A 77 -14.19 0.28 -12.28
N VAL A 78 -13.06 0.98 -12.42
CA VAL A 78 -11.82 0.61 -11.72
C VAL A 78 -11.95 0.76 -10.20
N VAL A 79 -12.72 1.73 -9.70
CA VAL A 79 -12.99 1.88 -8.27
C VAL A 79 -13.76 0.68 -7.72
N LYS A 80 -14.82 0.23 -8.41
CA LYS A 80 -15.59 -0.96 -8.03
C LYS A 80 -14.71 -2.22 -8.04
N ALA A 81 -13.89 -2.39 -9.07
CA ALA A 81 -12.96 -3.50 -9.16
C ALA A 81 -11.97 -3.51 -7.98
N GLY A 82 -11.42 -2.34 -7.62
CA GLY A 82 -10.54 -2.20 -6.47
C GLY A 82 -11.22 -2.53 -5.14
N VAL A 83 -12.48 -2.12 -4.93
CA VAL A 83 -13.26 -2.48 -3.73
C VAL A 83 -13.47 -3.99 -3.65
N ILE A 84 -13.85 -4.65 -4.76
CA ILE A 84 -14.03 -6.11 -4.80
C ILE A 84 -12.71 -6.83 -4.50
N ALA A 85 -11.61 -6.38 -5.11
CA ALA A 85 -10.28 -6.94 -4.87
C ALA A 85 -9.85 -6.75 -3.41
N SER A 86 -10.14 -5.59 -2.81
CA SER A 86 -9.87 -5.34 -1.39
C SER A 86 -10.56 -6.36 -0.49
N MET A 87 -11.85 -6.60 -0.70
CA MET A 87 -12.60 -7.59 0.09
C MET A 87 -12.06 -9.00 -0.09
N PHE A 88 -11.74 -9.40 -1.31
CA PHE A 88 -11.17 -10.72 -1.59
C PHE A 88 -9.82 -10.92 -0.89
N TRP A 89 -8.88 -10.01 -1.10
CA TRP A 89 -7.56 -10.09 -0.50
C TRP A 89 -7.57 -9.89 1.02
N GLY A 90 -8.50 -9.09 1.54
CA GLY A 90 -8.72 -8.93 2.97
C GLY A 90 -9.10 -10.26 3.62
N ILE A 91 -10.11 -10.95 3.09
CA ILE A 91 -10.52 -12.27 3.59
C ILE A 91 -9.37 -13.26 3.51
N ALA A 92 -8.66 -13.33 2.38
CA ALA A 92 -7.53 -14.24 2.21
C ALA A 92 -6.39 -13.93 3.19
N GLY A 93 -5.99 -12.66 3.31
CA GLY A 93 -4.91 -12.25 4.20
C GLY A 93 -5.23 -12.47 5.68
N PHE A 94 -6.44 -12.15 6.13
CA PHE A 94 -6.86 -12.38 7.51
C PHE A 94 -6.97 -13.88 7.84
N LEU A 95 -7.45 -14.70 6.89
CA LEU A 95 -7.49 -16.15 7.06
C LEU A 95 -6.09 -16.72 7.28
N VAL A 96 -5.09 -16.31 6.48
CA VAL A 96 -3.70 -16.72 6.68
C VAL A 96 -3.21 -16.28 8.06
N GLY A 97 -3.58 -15.07 8.52
CA GLY A 97 -3.27 -14.59 9.86
C GLY A 97 -3.81 -15.49 10.98
N VAL A 98 -5.05 -15.94 10.85
CA VAL A 98 -5.65 -16.90 11.80
C VAL A 98 -4.90 -18.24 11.81
N ILE A 99 -4.50 -18.72 10.61
CA ILE A 99 -3.74 -19.97 10.49
C ILE A 99 -2.38 -19.86 11.20
N ILE A 100 -1.61 -18.79 10.96
CA ILE A 100 -0.31 -18.62 11.62
C ILE A 100 -0.43 -18.41 13.14
N ALA A 101 -1.50 -17.72 13.59
CA ALA A 101 -1.79 -17.60 15.02
C ALA A 101 -2.09 -18.97 15.64
N ALA A 102 -2.85 -19.81 14.94
CA ALA A 102 -3.13 -21.20 15.39
C ALA A 102 -1.84 -22.05 15.40
N GLN A 103 -0.94 -21.88 14.43
CA GLN A 103 0.36 -22.55 14.41
C GLN A 103 1.23 -22.18 15.63
N LEU A 104 1.17 -20.91 16.08
CA LEU A 104 1.91 -20.47 17.27
C LEU A 104 1.27 -20.97 18.57
N ALA A 105 -0.05 -20.95 18.65
CA ALA A 105 -0.79 -21.34 19.85
C ALA A 105 -0.88 -22.86 20.03
N LEU A 106 -0.99 -23.62 18.93
CA LEU A 106 -1.24 -25.06 18.91
C LEU A 106 -0.32 -25.77 17.90
N PRO A 107 1.02 -25.69 18.05
CA PRO A 107 1.97 -26.18 17.06
C PRO A 107 1.82 -27.68 16.75
N ASN A 108 1.43 -28.50 17.73
CA ASN A 108 1.26 -29.94 17.55
C ASN A 108 0.04 -30.32 16.67
N ILE A 109 -0.88 -29.40 16.47
CA ILE A 109 -2.11 -29.62 15.66
C ILE A 109 -1.99 -28.97 14.30
N PHE A 110 -1.37 -27.80 14.22
CA PHE A 110 -1.32 -26.97 13.00
C PHE A 110 0.06 -26.97 12.34
N TYR A 111 0.96 -27.89 12.71
CA TYR A 111 2.19 -28.15 11.96
C TYR A 111 1.94 -29.20 10.88
N PHE A 112 2.18 -28.83 9.62
CA PHE A 112 1.94 -29.68 8.45
C PHE A 112 3.28 -30.10 7.86
N GLU A 113 3.85 -31.18 8.36
CA GLU A 113 5.21 -31.64 8.02
C GLU A 113 5.38 -31.91 6.52
N ASP A 114 4.40 -32.52 5.89
CA ASP A 114 4.42 -32.86 4.46
C ASP A 114 4.20 -31.68 3.52
N PHE A 115 3.76 -30.55 4.03
CA PHE A 115 3.40 -29.36 3.23
C PHE A 115 4.28 -28.17 3.57
N GLY A 116 5.53 -28.16 3.10
CA GLY A 116 6.50 -27.10 3.40
C GLY A 116 6.01 -25.68 3.05
N TRP A 117 5.10 -25.53 2.11
CA TRP A 117 4.47 -24.26 1.74
C TRP A 117 3.46 -23.74 2.79
N LEU A 118 3.00 -24.58 3.72
CA LEU A 118 2.15 -24.19 4.87
C LEU A 118 2.95 -23.89 6.14
N ASN A 119 4.27 -23.92 6.10
CA ASN A 119 5.10 -23.57 7.25
C ASN A 119 4.91 -22.11 7.66
N PHE A 120 5.01 -21.83 8.96
CA PHE A 120 4.95 -20.47 9.52
C PHE A 120 5.86 -19.48 8.77
N GLY A 121 7.11 -19.90 8.47
CA GLY A 121 8.08 -19.05 7.75
C GLY A 121 7.68 -18.69 6.31
N ARG A 122 6.74 -19.43 5.70
CA ARG A 122 6.16 -19.13 4.38
C ARG A 122 4.88 -18.30 4.51
N LEU A 123 4.05 -18.67 5.49
CA LEU A 123 2.75 -18.01 5.69
C LEU A 123 2.87 -16.65 6.36
N ARG A 124 3.87 -16.43 7.21
CA ARG A 124 4.05 -15.15 7.90
C ARG A 124 4.27 -13.98 6.93
N PRO A 125 5.25 -13.99 6.00
CA PRO A 125 5.39 -12.93 5.01
C PRO A 125 4.18 -12.86 4.06
N LEU A 126 3.56 -13.98 3.72
CA LEU A 126 2.32 -14.00 2.94
C LEU A 126 1.20 -13.23 3.65
N HIS A 127 0.96 -13.50 4.95
CA HIS A 127 -0.03 -12.77 5.75
C HIS A 127 0.25 -11.28 5.77
N THR A 128 1.46 -10.90 6.15
CA THR A 128 1.86 -9.50 6.30
C THR A 128 1.68 -8.72 5.01
N ASN A 129 2.19 -9.24 3.90
CA ASN A 129 2.08 -8.57 2.60
C ASN A 129 0.65 -8.60 2.04
N ALA A 130 -0.11 -9.68 2.29
CA ALA A 130 -1.51 -9.75 1.87
C ALA A 130 -2.37 -8.70 2.59
N VAL A 131 -2.19 -8.50 3.88
CA VAL A 131 -2.96 -7.50 4.65
C VAL A 131 -2.50 -6.09 4.32
N ILE A 132 -1.21 -5.82 4.30
CA ILE A 132 -0.71 -4.46 4.06
C ILE A 132 -0.94 -4.05 2.60
N PHE A 133 -0.45 -4.83 1.65
CA PHE A 133 -0.41 -4.43 0.25
C PHE A 133 -1.59 -4.98 -0.56
N ALA A 134 -1.93 -6.27 -0.44
CA ALA A 134 -3.02 -6.78 -1.26
C ALA A 134 -4.37 -6.24 -0.80
N PHE A 135 -4.68 -6.23 0.48
CA PHE A 135 -5.88 -5.59 1.03
C PHE A 135 -5.73 -4.06 1.04
N GLY A 136 -4.82 -3.53 1.88
CA GLY A 136 -4.66 -2.08 2.08
C GLY A 136 -4.30 -1.32 0.81
N GLY A 137 -3.46 -1.89 -0.08
CA GLY A 137 -3.11 -1.27 -1.35
C GLY A 137 -4.29 -1.14 -2.30
N ASN A 138 -5.13 -2.16 -2.42
CA ASN A 138 -6.36 -2.06 -3.21
C ASN A 138 -7.34 -1.04 -2.64
N VAL A 139 -7.48 -0.97 -1.29
CA VAL A 139 -8.28 0.06 -0.62
C VAL A 139 -7.78 1.45 -1.00
N LEU A 140 -6.46 1.68 -0.92
CA LEU A 140 -5.86 2.99 -1.20
C LEU A 140 -5.99 3.39 -2.68
N ILE A 141 -5.75 2.46 -3.61
CA ILE A 141 -5.93 2.72 -5.05
C ILE A 141 -7.40 3.07 -5.34
N ALA A 142 -8.34 2.25 -4.84
CA ALA A 142 -9.76 2.47 -5.07
C ALA A 142 -10.26 3.79 -4.47
N THR A 143 -9.92 4.06 -3.20
CA THR A 143 -10.39 5.26 -2.50
C THR A 143 -9.71 6.53 -3.00
N SER A 144 -8.42 6.51 -3.33
CA SER A 144 -7.75 7.67 -3.90
C SER A 144 -8.32 8.03 -5.29
N PHE A 145 -8.57 7.03 -6.15
CA PHE A 145 -9.23 7.23 -7.43
C PHE A 145 -10.67 7.74 -7.26
N TYR A 146 -11.38 7.26 -6.24
CA TYR A 146 -12.70 7.77 -5.94
C TYR A 146 -12.66 9.22 -5.46
N VAL A 147 -11.83 9.53 -4.47
CA VAL A 147 -11.79 10.83 -3.80
C VAL A 147 -11.25 11.93 -4.71
N VAL A 148 -10.15 11.67 -5.43
CA VAL A 148 -9.56 12.68 -6.32
C VAL A 148 -10.52 13.12 -7.41
N GLN A 149 -11.31 12.22 -7.99
CA GLN A 149 -12.31 12.58 -8.99
C GLN A 149 -13.39 13.51 -8.43
N ARG A 150 -13.88 13.23 -7.21
CA ARG A 150 -14.97 14.01 -6.58
C ARG A 150 -14.49 15.36 -6.10
N THR A 151 -13.36 15.40 -5.44
CA THR A 151 -12.79 16.65 -4.91
C THR A 151 -12.24 17.55 -6.01
N CYS A 152 -11.81 17.00 -7.13
CA CYS A 152 -11.38 17.76 -8.31
C CYS A 152 -12.50 18.05 -9.30
N ARG A 153 -13.69 17.45 -9.15
CA ARG A 153 -14.78 17.45 -10.14
C ARG A 153 -14.32 17.06 -11.54
N ALA A 154 -13.36 16.17 -11.65
CA ALA A 154 -12.74 15.71 -12.89
C ALA A 154 -12.76 14.19 -13.00
N ARG A 155 -12.91 13.64 -14.21
CA ARG A 155 -12.73 12.21 -14.47
C ARG A 155 -11.24 11.86 -14.36
N LEU A 156 -10.93 10.61 -13.97
CA LEU A 156 -9.55 10.12 -13.93
C LEU A 156 -8.82 10.40 -15.24
N ALA A 157 -7.58 10.84 -15.12
CA ALA A 157 -6.70 11.04 -16.26
C ALA A 157 -6.19 9.71 -16.81
N GLY A 158 -5.74 9.72 -18.07
CA GLY A 158 -4.95 8.64 -18.67
C GLY A 158 -5.76 7.48 -19.29
N GLY A 159 -7.05 7.64 -19.55
CA GLY A 159 -7.82 6.65 -20.33
C GLY A 159 -7.76 5.23 -19.75
N LEU A 160 -6.92 4.35 -20.33
CA LEU A 160 -6.73 2.96 -19.88
C LEU A 160 -5.75 2.80 -18.73
N TRP A 161 -4.93 3.81 -18.42
CA TRP A 161 -3.91 3.71 -17.38
C TRP A 161 -4.44 3.38 -15.98
N PRO A 162 -5.63 3.86 -15.52
CA PRO A 162 -6.20 3.42 -14.24
C PRO A 162 -6.42 1.90 -14.18
N TRP A 163 -6.84 1.28 -15.29
CA TRP A 163 -6.99 -0.18 -15.38
C TRP A 163 -5.66 -0.91 -15.43
N PHE A 164 -4.65 -0.33 -16.10
CA PHE A 164 -3.28 -0.85 -16.05
C PHE A 164 -2.74 -0.85 -14.62
N VAL A 165 -2.95 0.22 -13.85
CA VAL A 165 -2.57 0.27 -12.42
C VAL A 165 -3.24 -0.83 -11.64
N PHE A 166 -4.55 -1.01 -11.80
CA PHE A 166 -5.30 -2.05 -11.09
C PHE A 166 -4.78 -3.46 -11.42
N TRP A 167 -4.75 -3.84 -12.69
CA TRP A 167 -4.33 -5.19 -13.10
C TRP A 167 -2.84 -5.44 -12.90
N GLY A 168 -2.02 -4.44 -13.13
CA GLY A 168 -0.58 -4.52 -12.87
C GLY A 168 -0.29 -4.76 -11.38
N PHE A 169 -1.06 -4.12 -10.51
CA PHE A 169 -0.96 -4.35 -9.07
C PHE A 169 -1.47 -5.75 -8.66
N GLN A 170 -2.54 -6.27 -9.28
CA GLN A 170 -2.96 -7.66 -9.06
C GLN A 170 -1.85 -8.65 -9.44
N LEU A 171 -1.12 -8.40 -10.54
CA LEU A 171 0.01 -9.24 -10.94
C LEU A 171 1.12 -9.24 -9.87
N VAL A 172 1.46 -8.06 -9.30
CA VAL A 172 2.39 -7.99 -8.16
C VAL A 172 1.93 -8.90 -7.02
N ILE A 173 0.66 -8.81 -6.63
CA ILE A 173 0.11 -9.59 -5.51
C ILE A 173 0.20 -11.11 -5.79
N VAL A 174 -0.12 -11.54 -7.01
CA VAL A 174 -0.06 -12.96 -7.38
C VAL A 174 1.38 -13.45 -7.39
N LEU A 175 2.32 -12.68 -7.96
CA LEU A 175 3.75 -13.04 -7.97
C LEU A 175 4.32 -13.07 -6.54
N ALA A 176 3.97 -12.10 -5.70
CA ALA A 176 4.37 -12.07 -4.30
C ALA A 176 3.86 -13.28 -3.53
N GLY A 177 2.54 -13.52 -3.56
CA GLY A 177 1.90 -14.62 -2.82
C GLY A 177 2.42 -15.99 -3.24
N THR A 178 2.49 -16.26 -4.54
CA THR A 178 3.04 -17.53 -5.05
C THR A 178 4.53 -17.62 -4.76
N GLY A 179 5.28 -16.51 -4.82
CA GLY A 179 6.70 -16.47 -4.48
C GLY A 179 6.96 -16.91 -3.05
N TYR A 180 6.25 -16.36 -2.07
CA TYR A 180 6.41 -16.72 -0.66
C TYR A 180 6.12 -18.18 -0.40
N LEU A 181 5.06 -18.74 -0.99
CA LEU A 181 4.75 -20.17 -0.88
C LEU A 181 5.83 -21.05 -1.50
N LEU A 182 6.45 -20.64 -2.60
CA LEU A 182 7.56 -21.32 -3.26
C LEU A 182 8.92 -21.08 -2.59
N GLY A 183 9.02 -20.11 -1.68
CA GLY A 183 10.22 -19.73 -0.95
C GLY A 183 11.07 -18.66 -1.59
N ILE A 184 10.54 -17.96 -2.54
CA ILE A 184 11.15 -16.75 -3.07
C ILE A 184 10.82 -15.61 -2.11
N THR A 185 11.80 -15.21 -1.31
CA THR A 185 11.67 -14.16 -0.32
C THR A 185 13.03 -13.55 0.02
N GLN A 186 13.03 -12.31 0.49
CA GLN A 186 14.22 -11.59 0.98
C GLN A 186 14.06 -11.29 2.48
N GLY A 187 15.16 -10.92 3.15
CA GLY A 187 15.17 -10.58 4.57
C GLY A 187 14.70 -9.17 4.91
N ARG A 188 14.06 -8.44 3.98
CA ARG A 188 13.58 -7.07 4.16
C ARG A 188 12.10 -7.08 4.47
N GLU A 189 11.76 -6.77 5.70
CA GLU A 189 10.38 -6.75 6.18
C GLU A 189 9.53 -5.73 5.41
N TYR A 190 8.36 -6.15 4.95
CA TYR A 190 7.45 -5.42 4.05
C TYR A 190 8.01 -5.16 2.63
N ALA A 191 9.13 -5.79 2.28
CA ALA A 191 9.81 -5.64 1.00
C ALA A 191 10.49 -6.96 0.57
N GLU A 192 9.82 -8.07 0.85
CA GLU A 192 10.34 -9.42 0.61
C GLU A 192 10.28 -9.84 -0.88
N LEU A 193 9.85 -8.94 -1.77
CA LEU A 193 9.73 -9.21 -3.20
C LEU A 193 11.09 -9.44 -3.88
N PRO A 194 11.16 -10.31 -4.90
CA PRO A 194 12.35 -10.44 -5.73
C PRO A 194 12.48 -9.27 -6.72
N TRP A 195 13.70 -8.97 -7.12
CA TRP A 195 14.09 -7.81 -7.93
C TRP A 195 13.22 -7.58 -9.19
N TYR A 196 12.80 -8.61 -9.89
CA TYR A 196 11.96 -8.47 -11.10
C TYR A 196 10.53 -8.03 -10.78
N THR A 197 9.99 -8.46 -9.64
CA THR A 197 8.68 -8.00 -9.15
C THR A 197 8.77 -6.56 -8.67
N ASP A 198 9.90 -6.15 -8.06
CA ASP A 198 10.16 -4.78 -7.66
C ASP A 198 10.18 -3.81 -8.86
N ILE A 199 10.81 -4.24 -9.97
CA ILE A 199 10.80 -3.46 -11.22
C ILE A 199 9.37 -3.32 -11.74
N TRP A 200 8.59 -4.40 -11.75
CA TRP A 200 7.21 -4.35 -12.21
C TRP A 200 6.34 -3.46 -11.32
N LEU A 201 6.48 -3.58 -10.00
CA LEU A 201 5.79 -2.71 -9.05
C LEU A 201 6.15 -1.23 -9.26
N THR A 202 7.41 -0.93 -9.54
CA THR A 202 7.86 0.43 -9.85
C THR A 202 7.13 1.01 -11.08
N ILE A 203 7.01 0.23 -12.16
CA ILE A 203 6.29 0.64 -13.37
C ILE A 203 4.82 0.94 -13.05
N VAL A 204 4.16 0.05 -12.32
CA VAL A 204 2.77 0.22 -11.87
C VAL A 204 2.61 1.47 -11.01
N TRP A 205 3.56 1.71 -10.09
CA TRP A 205 3.50 2.84 -9.17
C TRP A 205 3.72 4.19 -9.85
N VAL A 206 4.63 4.24 -10.84
CA VAL A 206 4.82 5.44 -11.67
C VAL A 206 3.55 5.73 -12.47
N ALA A 207 2.92 4.72 -13.06
CA ALA A 207 1.64 4.88 -13.75
C ALA A 207 0.54 5.41 -12.79
N TYR A 208 0.48 4.89 -11.55
CA TYR A 208 -0.44 5.36 -10.53
C TYR A 208 -0.23 6.84 -10.19
N LEU A 209 1.02 7.25 -9.97
CA LEU A 209 1.38 8.64 -9.72
C LEU A 209 0.93 9.56 -10.88
N LEU A 210 1.20 9.15 -12.13
CA LEU A 210 0.84 9.93 -13.31
C LEU A 210 -0.68 10.08 -13.47
N VAL A 211 -1.46 9.01 -13.20
CA VAL A 211 -2.93 9.07 -13.21
C VAL A 211 -3.44 10.05 -12.14
N PHE A 212 -2.89 9.97 -10.93
CA PHE A 212 -3.31 10.84 -9.83
C PHE A 212 -2.96 12.30 -10.09
N LEU A 213 -1.71 12.59 -10.49
CA LEU A 213 -1.25 13.95 -10.84
C LEU A 213 -2.01 14.52 -12.04
N GLY A 214 -2.22 13.71 -13.09
CA GLY A 214 -3.00 14.12 -14.27
C GLY A 214 -4.45 14.46 -13.90
N THR A 215 -5.04 13.77 -12.92
CA THR A 215 -6.39 14.08 -12.44
C THR A 215 -6.40 15.38 -11.61
N LEU A 216 -5.40 15.60 -10.76
CA LEU A 216 -5.21 16.86 -10.06
C LEU A 216 -4.98 18.02 -11.04
N TRP A 217 -4.25 17.81 -12.12
CA TRP A 217 -4.02 18.83 -13.14
C TRP A 217 -5.33 19.24 -13.85
N LYS A 218 -6.22 18.28 -14.09
CA LYS A 218 -7.53 18.51 -14.74
C LYS A 218 -8.61 19.05 -13.78
N ARG A 219 -8.26 19.36 -12.52
CA ARG A 219 -9.22 19.81 -11.52
C ARG A 219 -9.96 21.08 -11.96
N GLN A 220 -11.24 21.11 -11.63
CA GLN A 220 -12.10 22.28 -11.81
C GLN A 220 -12.21 23.13 -10.54
N GLU A 221 -11.75 22.58 -9.41
CA GLU A 221 -11.70 23.31 -8.13
C GLU A 221 -10.37 24.05 -7.98
N LYS A 222 -10.42 25.28 -7.45
CA LYS A 222 -9.21 26.11 -7.27
C LYS A 222 -8.22 25.51 -6.27
N HIS A 223 -8.76 24.97 -5.16
CA HIS A 223 -7.95 24.44 -4.06
C HIS A 223 -7.89 22.92 -4.10
N ILE A 224 -6.73 22.38 -3.74
CA ILE A 224 -6.57 20.96 -3.51
C ILE A 224 -7.00 20.66 -2.07
N TYR A 225 -8.03 19.83 -1.91
CA TYR A 225 -8.55 19.45 -0.60
C TYR A 225 -7.55 18.58 0.17
N VAL A 226 -7.50 18.71 1.50
CA VAL A 226 -6.50 18.06 2.36
C VAL A 226 -6.41 16.54 2.19
N ALA A 227 -7.50 15.85 1.90
CA ALA A 227 -7.48 14.43 1.61
C ALA A 227 -6.53 14.09 0.43
N ASN A 228 -6.51 14.91 -0.62
CA ASN A 228 -5.61 14.72 -1.74
C ASN A 228 -4.15 15.01 -1.38
N TRP A 229 -3.86 15.86 -0.39
CA TRP A 229 -2.51 16.04 0.09
C TRP A 229 -1.97 14.76 0.72
N PHE A 230 -2.77 14.11 1.56
CA PHE A 230 -2.43 12.84 2.19
C PHE A 230 -2.24 11.72 1.15
N TYR A 231 -3.13 11.60 0.15
CA TYR A 231 -2.94 10.64 -0.94
C TYR A 231 -1.68 10.93 -1.75
N LEU A 232 -1.42 12.20 -2.12
CA LEU A 232 -0.23 12.55 -2.88
C LEU A 232 1.05 12.26 -2.10
N ALA A 233 1.09 12.61 -0.81
CA ALA A 233 2.22 12.31 0.07
C ALA A 233 2.50 10.81 0.13
N PHE A 234 1.46 9.99 0.32
CA PHE A 234 1.58 8.53 0.31
C PHE A 234 2.11 8.02 -1.04
N ILE A 235 1.53 8.43 -2.17
CA ILE A 235 1.91 7.93 -3.50
C ILE A 235 3.38 8.25 -3.81
N VAL A 236 3.81 9.50 -3.57
CA VAL A 236 5.18 9.95 -3.84
C VAL A 236 6.18 9.26 -2.92
N THR A 237 5.87 9.25 -1.61
CA THR A 237 6.83 8.75 -0.62
C THR A 237 7.04 7.25 -0.75
N ILE A 238 5.97 6.45 -0.94
CA ILE A 238 6.12 5.00 -1.10
C ILE A 238 6.90 4.65 -2.37
N ALA A 239 6.73 5.38 -3.47
CA ALA A 239 7.55 5.17 -4.66
C ALA A 239 9.04 5.36 -4.36
N MET A 240 9.40 6.45 -3.68
CA MET A 240 10.79 6.74 -3.30
C MET A 240 11.35 5.71 -2.32
N LEU A 241 10.58 5.36 -1.29
CA LEU A 241 10.97 4.38 -0.28
C LEU A 241 11.23 3.01 -0.92
N HIS A 242 10.29 2.55 -1.76
CA HIS A 242 10.41 1.27 -2.46
C HIS A 242 11.66 1.24 -3.36
N LEU A 243 11.84 2.25 -4.21
CA LEU A 243 13.00 2.33 -5.09
C LEU A 243 14.31 2.25 -4.32
N VAL A 244 14.49 3.06 -3.29
CA VAL A 244 15.75 3.10 -2.52
C VAL A 244 15.96 1.82 -1.73
N ASN A 245 14.92 1.33 -1.03
CA ASN A 245 15.06 0.13 -0.19
C ASN A 245 15.35 -1.13 -1.01
N ASN A 246 14.75 -1.27 -2.19
CA ASN A 246 14.85 -2.47 -3.01
C ASN A 246 15.96 -2.39 -4.07
N MET A 247 16.85 -1.39 -4.00
CA MET A 247 18.04 -1.33 -4.85
C MET A 247 18.92 -2.56 -4.62
N ALA A 248 19.02 -3.39 -5.66
CA ALA A 248 19.73 -4.66 -5.60
C ALA A 248 20.41 -4.98 -6.93
N ILE A 249 21.42 -5.81 -6.85
CA ILE A 249 22.16 -6.32 -8.02
C ILE A 249 21.75 -7.79 -8.21
N PRO A 250 21.02 -8.14 -9.28
CA PRO A 250 20.70 -9.53 -9.58
C PRO A 250 21.96 -10.38 -9.75
N VAL A 251 21.96 -11.58 -9.17
CA VAL A 251 23.03 -12.56 -9.39
C VAL A 251 22.99 -13.06 -10.84
N SER A 252 21.78 -13.23 -11.36
CA SER A 252 21.50 -13.61 -12.72
C SER A 252 20.13 -13.10 -13.14
N PHE A 253 19.97 -12.79 -14.42
CA PHE A 253 18.65 -12.44 -14.97
C PHE A 253 17.75 -13.68 -15.20
N SER A 254 18.30 -14.89 -15.07
CA SER A 254 17.56 -16.16 -15.14
C SER A 254 17.24 -16.78 -13.77
N GLY A 255 17.36 -16.01 -12.69
CA GLY A 255 17.09 -16.43 -11.32
C GLY A 255 16.56 -15.28 -10.45
N TRP A 256 16.07 -15.62 -9.28
CA TRP A 256 15.44 -14.65 -8.38
C TRP A 256 16.40 -14.00 -7.38
N PHE A 257 17.59 -14.57 -7.17
CA PHE A 257 18.56 -14.08 -6.20
C PHE A 257 19.16 -12.72 -6.59
N SER A 258 19.30 -11.86 -5.61
CA SER A 258 19.96 -10.56 -5.74
C SER A 258 20.70 -10.19 -4.46
N TYR A 259 21.68 -9.29 -4.58
CA TYR A 259 22.38 -8.69 -3.46
C TYR A 259 21.85 -7.26 -3.24
N SER A 260 21.65 -6.88 -1.97
CA SER A 260 21.38 -5.48 -1.63
C SER A 260 22.52 -4.58 -2.08
N LEU A 261 22.19 -3.37 -2.54
CA LEU A 261 23.17 -2.34 -2.81
C LEU A 261 23.85 -1.82 -1.53
N PHE A 262 23.19 -1.95 -0.40
CA PHE A 262 23.67 -1.52 0.92
C PHE A 262 24.18 -2.73 1.70
N SER A 263 25.05 -2.49 2.69
CA SER A 263 25.63 -3.56 3.51
C SER A 263 25.67 -3.19 5.00
N GLY A 264 25.68 -4.20 5.86
CA GLY A 264 25.81 -4.04 7.30
C GLY A 264 24.70 -3.17 7.90
N VAL A 265 25.09 -2.27 8.82
CA VAL A 265 24.13 -1.38 9.49
C VAL A 265 23.48 -0.36 8.55
N GLN A 266 24.10 -0.05 7.43
CA GLN A 266 23.51 0.84 6.40
C GLN A 266 22.35 0.15 5.70
N ASP A 267 22.43 -1.16 5.46
CA ASP A 267 21.31 -1.92 4.92
C ASP A 267 20.14 -1.97 5.90
N ALA A 268 20.42 -2.21 7.19
CA ALA A 268 19.42 -2.16 8.24
C ALA A 268 18.76 -0.78 8.38
N LEU A 269 19.54 0.30 8.28
CA LEU A 269 19.03 1.66 8.34
C LEU A 269 18.13 1.99 7.13
N THR A 270 18.54 1.60 5.93
CA THR A 270 17.74 1.77 4.70
C THR A 270 16.44 0.97 4.80
N GLN A 271 16.53 -0.28 5.27
CA GLN A 271 15.37 -1.13 5.46
C GLN A 271 14.38 -0.52 6.46
N TRP A 272 14.83 0.03 7.58
CA TRP A 272 13.91 0.60 8.57
C TRP A 272 13.53 2.05 8.28
N TRP A 273 14.30 2.77 7.47
CA TRP A 273 13.77 3.98 6.84
C TRP A 273 12.55 3.65 5.95
N TYR A 274 12.63 2.58 5.15
CA TYR A 274 11.49 2.06 4.40
C TYR A 274 10.40 1.51 5.34
N GLY A 275 10.71 0.57 6.21
CA GLY A 275 9.73 -0.18 7.01
C GLY A 275 8.88 0.73 7.90
N HIS A 276 9.50 1.66 8.62
CA HIS A 276 8.79 2.64 9.43
C HIS A 276 7.94 3.59 8.57
N ASN A 277 8.50 4.09 7.47
CA ASN A 277 7.79 5.02 6.61
C ASN A 277 6.73 4.32 5.72
N ALA A 278 6.83 3.02 5.48
CA ALA A 278 5.76 2.25 4.87
C ALA A 278 4.50 2.26 5.76
N VAL A 279 4.63 2.06 7.07
CA VAL A 279 3.49 2.21 7.97
C VAL A 279 3.06 3.67 8.14
N GLY A 280 3.99 4.63 8.13
CA GLY A 280 3.71 6.05 8.25
C GLY A 280 3.02 6.67 7.04
N PHE A 281 3.45 6.33 5.84
CA PHE A 281 2.89 6.92 4.61
C PHE A 281 1.87 6.03 3.92
N PHE A 282 2.05 4.73 3.88
CA PHE A 282 1.09 3.82 3.28
C PHE A 282 -0.11 3.60 4.24
N LEU A 283 0.12 3.04 5.42
CA LEU A 283 -0.95 2.71 6.34
C LEU A 283 -1.50 3.91 7.14
N THR A 284 -0.74 4.98 7.31
CA THR A 284 -1.24 6.16 8.05
C THR A 284 -1.66 7.27 7.11
N ALA A 285 -0.77 7.88 6.35
CA ALA A 285 -1.12 9.03 5.52
C ALA A 285 -2.18 8.69 4.45
N GLY A 286 -2.05 7.56 3.75
CA GLY A 286 -3.04 7.12 2.77
C GLY A 286 -4.44 6.98 3.36
N PHE A 287 -4.56 6.36 4.53
CA PHE A 287 -5.84 6.16 5.22
C PHE A 287 -6.39 7.43 5.89
N LEU A 288 -5.54 8.37 6.26
CA LEU A 288 -5.98 9.71 6.65
C LEU A 288 -6.69 10.45 5.51
N GLY A 289 -6.30 10.19 4.27
CA GLY A 289 -7.04 10.67 3.10
C GLY A 289 -8.50 10.19 3.09
N ILE A 290 -8.73 8.93 3.48
CA ILE A 290 -10.10 8.36 3.63
C ILE A 290 -10.83 9.08 4.77
N MET A 291 -10.22 9.18 5.94
CA MET A 291 -10.80 9.84 7.11
C MET A 291 -11.24 11.27 6.79
N TYR A 292 -10.37 12.09 6.21
CA TYR A 292 -10.67 13.49 5.89
C TYR A 292 -11.75 13.67 4.83
N TYR A 293 -12.03 12.65 4.01
CA TYR A 293 -13.11 12.72 3.03
C TYR A 293 -14.43 12.14 3.58
N PHE A 294 -14.40 10.94 4.16
CA PHE A 294 -15.64 10.23 4.48
C PHE A 294 -16.27 10.66 5.81
N ILE A 295 -15.50 10.99 6.85
CA ILE A 295 -16.09 11.46 8.13
C ILE A 295 -16.89 12.74 7.92
N PRO A 296 -16.36 13.82 7.33
CA PRO A 296 -17.13 15.03 7.08
C PRO A 296 -18.37 14.78 6.21
N LYS A 297 -18.22 13.91 5.20
CA LYS A 297 -19.30 13.58 4.27
C LYS A 297 -20.45 12.83 4.94
N LEU A 298 -20.17 11.82 5.76
CA LEU A 298 -21.19 11.02 6.46
C LEU A 298 -21.79 11.77 7.65
N ALA A 299 -20.96 12.54 8.34
CA ALA A 299 -21.46 13.44 9.41
C ALA A 299 -22.32 14.59 8.86
N ASP A 300 -22.22 14.88 7.53
CA ASP A 300 -22.82 16.06 6.90
C ASP A 300 -22.35 17.35 7.59
N ARG A 301 -21.05 17.46 7.81
CA ARG A 301 -20.41 18.57 8.50
C ARG A 301 -19.06 18.87 7.88
N PRO A 302 -18.61 20.14 7.89
CA PRO A 302 -17.23 20.46 7.53
C PRO A 302 -16.25 19.85 8.54
N VAL A 303 -15.00 19.66 8.13
CA VAL A 303 -13.90 19.32 9.04
C VAL A 303 -13.88 20.33 10.19
N TYR A 304 -13.79 19.85 11.42
CA TYR A 304 -13.84 20.67 12.64
C TYR A 304 -12.86 21.86 12.58
N SER A 305 -11.62 21.61 12.21
CA SER A 305 -10.62 22.65 12.02
C SER A 305 -9.75 22.38 10.80
N TYR A 306 -9.95 23.17 9.73
CA TYR A 306 -9.10 23.07 8.55
C TYR A 306 -7.66 23.52 8.84
N ARG A 307 -7.46 24.47 9.75
CA ARG A 307 -6.11 24.88 10.21
C ARG A 307 -5.39 23.72 10.92
N LEU A 308 -6.10 22.98 11.76
CA LEU A 308 -5.54 21.80 12.43
C LEU A 308 -5.20 20.70 11.42
N SER A 309 -5.97 20.53 10.34
CA SER A 309 -5.63 19.59 9.29
C SER A 309 -4.35 19.98 8.53
N ILE A 310 -4.08 21.25 8.35
CA ILE A 310 -2.83 21.74 7.74
C ILE A 310 -1.64 21.43 8.68
N ILE A 311 -1.77 21.75 9.97
CA ILE A 311 -0.74 21.48 10.97
C ILE A 311 -0.50 19.96 11.07
N HIS A 312 -1.57 19.16 11.14
CA HIS A 312 -1.50 17.71 11.17
C HIS A 312 -0.72 17.19 9.97
N PHE A 313 -1.07 17.59 8.75
CA PHE A 313 -0.40 17.13 7.53
C PHE A 313 1.10 17.45 7.56
N TRP A 314 1.48 18.72 7.67
CA TRP A 314 2.90 19.11 7.55
C TRP A 314 3.75 18.57 8.69
N ALA A 315 3.26 18.63 9.92
CA ALA A 315 4.00 18.10 11.07
C ALA A 315 4.16 16.57 10.97
N LEU A 316 3.09 15.85 10.60
CA LEU A 316 3.14 14.40 10.46
C LEU A 316 4.16 13.99 9.39
N ILE A 317 4.04 14.54 8.17
CA ILE A 317 4.90 14.19 7.03
C ILE A 317 6.37 14.47 7.35
N PHE A 318 6.67 15.62 7.94
CA PHE A 318 8.05 15.98 8.29
C PHE A 318 8.64 15.06 9.38
N LEU A 319 7.88 14.75 10.41
CA LEU A 319 8.38 14.00 11.56
C LEU A 319 8.55 12.49 11.25
N TYR A 320 7.65 11.91 10.44
CA TYR A 320 7.71 10.48 10.11
C TYR A 320 9.04 10.08 9.47
N ILE A 321 9.56 10.87 8.55
CA ILE A 321 10.76 10.53 7.77
C ILE A 321 11.97 10.20 8.65
N TRP A 322 12.06 10.80 9.84
CA TRP A 322 13.20 10.69 10.74
C TRP A 322 13.06 9.64 11.85
N ALA A 323 11.88 9.08 12.02
CA ALA A 323 11.58 8.21 13.14
C ALA A 323 12.11 6.77 12.98
N GLY A 324 12.39 6.31 11.75
CA GLY A 324 12.79 4.93 11.43
C GLY A 324 13.90 4.32 12.30
N PRO A 325 14.95 5.06 12.69
CA PRO A 325 16.04 4.51 13.50
C PRO A 325 15.61 3.99 14.89
N HIS A 326 14.40 4.28 15.37
CA HIS A 326 13.89 3.69 16.60
C HIS A 326 13.70 2.16 16.53
N HIS A 327 13.61 1.58 15.34
CA HIS A 327 13.60 0.13 15.16
C HIS A 327 14.97 -0.52 15.36
N LEU A 328 16.03 0.28 15.44
CA LEU A 328 17.42 -0.17 15.52
C LEU A 328 18.06 0.16 16.86
N HIS A 329 17.29 0.29 17.93
CA HIS A 329 17.82 0.38 19.29
C HIS A 329 18.62 -0.87 19.62
N TYR A 330 19.73 -0.68 20.37
CA TYR A 330 20.63 -1.75 20.80
C TYR A 330 21.34 -2.50 19.65
N THR A 331 21.39 -1.89 18.46
CA THR A 331 22.16 -2.39 17.32
C THR A 331 23.48 -1.61 17.13
N ALA A 332 24.24 -1.95 16.10
CA ALA A 332 25.47 -1.23 15.72
C ALA A 332 25.21 0.18 15.12
N LEU A 333 23.97 0.63 14.98
CA LEU A 333 23.67 1.98 14.54
C LEU A 333 24.22 2.99 15.55
N PRO A 334 24.84 4.12 15.10
CA PRO A 334 25.36 5.14 16.01
C PRO A 334 24.31 5.66 17.00
N GLN A 335 24.73 5.90 18.24
CA GLN A 335 23.82 6.30 19.34
C GLN A 335 23.03 7.57 19.02
N TRP A 336 23.64 8.54 18.35
CA TRP A 336 22.96 9.77 17.96
C TRP A 336 21.78 9.50 17.00
N ALA A 337 21.93 8.58 16.06
CA ALA A 337 20.87 8.22 15.12
C ALA A 337 19.71 7.48 15.81
N GLN A 338 20.02 6.58 16.76
CA GLN A 338 18.99 5.92 17.59
C GLN A 338 18.23 6.94 18.44
N THR A 339 18.94 7.93 19.04
CA THR A 339 18.33 9.00 19.82
C THR A 339 17.46 9.90 18.96
N LEU A 340 17.92 10.23 17.75
CA LEU A 340 17.15 11.00 16.78
C LEU A 340 15.84 10.30 16.44
N GLY A 341 15.89 9.00 16.11
CA GLY A 341 14.68 8.20 15.83
C GLY A 341 13.69 8.20 17.00
N MET A 342 14.16 8.01 18.23
CA MET A 342 13.33 8.09 19.43
C MET A 342 12.70 9.48 19.59
N THR A 343 13.48 10.55 19.45
CA THR A 343 12.99 11.92 19.63
C THR A 343 11.90 12.27 18.61
N PHE A 344 12.12 11.97 17.35
CA PHE A 344 11.12 12.23 16.31
C PHE A 344 9.87 11.37 16.50
N SER A 345 10.03 10.13 16.98
CA SER A 345 8.88 9.28 17.32
C SER A 345 8.02 9.87 18.44
N LEU A 346 8.63 10.38 19.50
CA LEU A 346 7.89 11.08 20.57
C LEU A 346 7.18 12.34 20.06
N MET A 347 7.81 13.09 19.17
CA MET A 347 7.21 14.27 18.56
C MET A 347 6.01 13.95 17.68
N LEU A 348 5.95 12.76 17.06
CA LEU A 348 4.83 12.30 16.23
C LEU A 348 3.52 12.16 16.99
N TRP A 349 3.55 12.01 18.30
CA TRP A 349 2.34 11.94 19.11
C TRP A 349 1.46 13.18 18.94
N MET A 350 2.07 14.35 18.93
CA MET A 350 1.35 15.64 18.83
C MET A 350 0.51 15.75 17.54
N PRO A 351 1.07 15.63 16.32
CA PRO A 351 0.27 15.74 15.10
C PRO A 351 -0.75 14.60 14.97
N SER A 352 -0.41 13.38 15.38
CA SER A 352 -1.31 12.23 15.29
C SER A 352 -2.56 12.43 16.14
N TRP A 353 -2.41 12.87 17.37
CA TRP A 353 -3.55 13.19 18.23
C TRP A 353 -4.31 14.43 17.77
N GLY A 354 -3.62 15.40 17.18
CA GLY A 354 -4.26 16.51 16.49
C GLY A 354 -5.20 16.04 15.38
N GLY A 355 -4.77 15.06 14.59
CA GLY A 355 -5.60 14.41 13.56
C GLY A 355 -6.77 13.62 14.14
N MET A 356 -6.55 12.83 15.18
CA MET A 356 -7.61 12.10 15.88
C MET A 356 -8.67 13.05 16.44
N ILE A 357 -8.25 14.08 17.16
CA ILE A 357 -9.16 15.08 17.74
C ILE A 357 -9.94 15.78 16.63
N ASN A 358 -9.29 16.16 15.54
CA ASN A 358 -9.95 16.82 14.41
C ASN A 358 -11.02 15.91 13.77
N GLY A 359 -10.72 14.63 13.59
CA GLY A 359 -11.67 13.63 13.08
C GLY A 359 -12.88 13.45 14.01
N LEU A 360 -12.65 13.21 15.30
CA LEU A 360 -13.71 13.00 16.28
C LEU A 360 -14.55 14.27 16.49
N MET A 361 -13.93 15.45 16.59
CA MET A 361 -14.64 16.71 16.78
C MET A 361 -15.43 17.14 15.54
N THR A 362 -15.16 16.60 14.36
CA THR A 362 -16.01 16.77 13.18
C THR A 362 -17.43 16.23 13.42
N LEU A 363 -17.60 15.29 14.35
CA LEU A 363 -18.91 14.78 14.78
C LEU A 363 -19.63 15.67 15.80
N SER A 364 -19.02 16.78 16.25
CA SER A 364 -19.68 17.69 17.20
C SER A 364 -21.02 18.17 16.65
N GLY A 365 -22.10 17.86 17.36
CA GLY A 365 -23.49 18.10 16.94
C GLY A 365 -24.04 17.09 15.90
N ALA A 366 -23.37 15.97 15.65
CA ALA A 366 -23.83 14.87 14.80
C ALA A 366 -23.62 13.47 15.45
N TRP A 367 -23.45 13.43 16.75
CA TRP A 367 -23.23 12.18 17.51
C TRP A 367 -24.41 11.22 17.45
N ASP A 368 -25.64 11.75 17.25
CA ASP A 368 -26.85 10.96 17.05
C ASP A 368 -26.79 10.08 15.81
N LYS A 369 -26.07 10.50 14.75
CA LYS A 369 -25.88 9.72 13.52
C LYS A 369 -25.18 8.38 13.77
N LEU A 370 -24.36 8.26 14.82
CA LEU A 370 -23.74 6.99 15.21
C LEU A 370 -24.74 5.90 15.57
N ARG A 371 -25.98 6.28 15.93
CA ARG A 371 -27.05 5.29 16.25
C ARG A 371 -27.58 4.61 15.00
N THR A 372 -27.55 5.28 13.86
CA THR A 372 -28.20 4.84 12.62
C THR A 372 -27.23 4.50 11.51
N ASP A 373 -26.03 5.10 11.46
CA ASP A 373 -25.05 4.89 10.41
C ASP A 373 -23.94 3.93 10.87
N PRO A 374 -23.94 2.68 10.37
CA PRO A 374 -22.91 1.68 10.73
C PRO A 374 -21.53 2.03 10.20
N VAL A 375 -21.44 2.69 9.02
CA VAL A 375 -20.14 3.07 8.43
C VAL A 375 -19.49 4.16 9.27
N LEU A 376 -20.28 5.15 9.72
CA LEU A 376 -19.76 6.19 10.60
C LEU A 376 -19.28 5.62 11.95
N ARG A 377 -19.95 4.60 12.48
CA ARG A 377 -19.48 3.89 13.69
C ARG A 377 -18.12 3.22 13.47
N MET A 378 -17.93 2.53 12.35
CA MET A 378 -16.65 1.90 12.02
C MET A 378 -15.56 2.96 11.88
N LEU A 379 -15.82 4.07 11.22
CA LEU A 379 -14.88 5.19 11.10
C LEU A 379 -14.48 5.79 12.46
N VAL A 380 -15.42 5.92 13.40
CA VAL A 380 -15.12 6.45 14.74
C VAL A 380 -14.25 5.47 15.53
N VAL A 381 -14.54 4.17 15.48
CA VAL A 381 -13.70 3.12 16.08
C VAL A 381 -12.31 3.16 15.47
N SER A 382 -12.22 3.25 14.14
CA SER A 382 -10.94 3.37 13.42
C SER A 382 -10.12 4.58 13.90
N VAL A 383 -10.72 5.76 13.98
CA VAL A 383 -10.01 6.97 14.45
C VAL A 383 -9.58 6.85 15.91
N ALA A 384 -10.35 6.17 16.76
CA ALA A 384 -9.94 5.88 18.14
C ALA A 384 -8.70 4.97 18.17
N PHE A 385 -8.68 3.92 17.35
CA PHE A 385 -7.49 3.05 17.20
C PHE A 385 -6.29 3.78 16.59
N TYR A 386 -6.53 4.72 15.66
CA TYR A 386 -5.47 5.61 15.19
C TYR A 386 -4.80 6.37 16.34
N GLY A 387 -5.59 6.96 17.22
CA GLY A 387 -5.07 7.64 18.40
C GLY A 387 -4.36 6.71 19.37
N MET A 388 -4.87 5.50 19.59
CA MET A 388 -4.26 4.50 20.47
C MET A 388 -2.92 4.01 19.90
N SER A 389 -2.87 3.56 18.66
CA SER A 389 -1.65 3.04 18.05
C SER A 389 -0.57 4.11 17.89
N THR A 390 -0.94 5.35 17.58
CA THR A 390 0.01 6.47 17.49
C THR A 390 0.39 7.08 18.84
N PHE A 391 -0.20 6.67 19.93
CA PHE A 391 0.31 6.87 21.29
C PHE A 391 1.30 5.76 21.66
N GLU A 392 0.91 4.53 21.43
CA GLU A 392 1.68 3.34 21.81
C GLU A 392 3.03 3.27 21.08
N GLY A 393 3.07 3.57 19.74
CA GLY A 393 4.30 3.59 18.95
C GLY A 393 5.39 4.50 19.53
N PRO A 394 5.11 5.79 19.82
CA PRO A 394 6.01 6.67 20.54
C PRO A 394 6.46 6.15 21.89
N VAL A 395 5.58 5.56 22.70
CA VAL A 395 5.95 4.96 24.00
C VAL A 395 6.93 3.81 23.79
N MET A 396 6.68 2.91 22.85
CA MET A 396 7.56 1.79 22.50
C MET A 396 8.89 2.24 21.89
N SER A 397 8.97 3.45 21.35
CA SER A 397 10.22 4.03 20.83
C SER A 397 11.19 4.48 21.92
N ILE A 398 10.70 4.68 23.16
CA ILE A 398 11.55 5.01 24.31
C ILE A 398 12.46 3.82 24.61
N ARG A 399 13.78 4.02 24.68
CA ARG A 399 14.72 2.91 24.84
C ARG A 399 14.41 1.98 26.00
N ALA A 400 14.11 2.52 27.17
CA ALA A 400 13.79 1.71 28.35
C ALA A 400 12.52 0.86 28.14
N VAL A 401 11.52 1.38 27.45
CA VAL A 401 10.30 0.63 27.08
C VAL A 401 10.59 -0.36 25.96
N ASN A 402 11.36 0.06 24.96
CA ASN A 402 11.74 -0.78 23.83
C ASN A 402 12.48 -2.05 24.28
N SER A 403 13.35 -1.95 25.28
CA SER A 403 14.07 -3.11 25.84
C SER A 403 13.14 -4.17 26.44
N LEU A 404 11.93 -3.78 26.83
CA LEU A 404 10.92 -4.69 27.39
C LEU A 404 9.92 -5.19 26.33
N SER A 405 9.63 -4.36 25.32
CA SER A 405 8.59 -4.65 24.31
C SER A 405 9.13 -5.33 23.06
N HIS A 406 10.38 -5.07 22.69
CA HIS A 406 10.97 -5.60 21.47
C HIS A 406 11.03 -7.13 21.50
N TYR A 407 10.65 -7.77 20.41
CA TYR A 407 10.54 -9.23 20.27
C TYR A 407 9.48 -9.90 21.19
N THR A 408 8.52 -9.13 21.69
CA THR A 408 7.39 -9.66 22.47
C THR A 408 6.08 -9.53 21.72
N ASP A 409 5.02 -10.17 22.23
CA ASP A 409 3.66 -10.05 21.72
C ASP A 409 3.09 -8.63 21.81
N TRP A 410 3.69 -7.76 22.61
CA TRP A 410 3.33 -6.34 22.63
C TRP A 410 3.53 -5.68 21.27
N THR A 411 4.64 -5.99 20.57
CA THR A 411 4.88 -5.50 19.21
C THR A 411 3.80 -6.00 18.24
N ILE A 412 3.37 -7.25 18.39
CA ILE A 412 2.27 -7.82 17.58
C ILE A 412 0.94 -7.14 17.91
N GLY A 413 0.64 -6.89 19.19
CA GLY A 413 -0.53 -6.13 19.61
C GLY A 413 -0.57 -4.73 19.03
N HIS A 414 0.56 -4.02 19.06
CA HIS A 414 0.71 -2.69 18.48
C HIS A 414 0.41 -2.67 16.98
N VAL A 415 1.01 -3.57 16.20
CA VAL A 415 0.77 -3.59 14.74
C VAL A 415 -0.67 -3.95 14.41
N HIS A 416 -1.35 -4.78 15.22
CA HIS A 416 -2.76 -5.10 15.01
C HIS A 416 -3.69 -3.96 15.43
N SER A 417 -3.36 -3.17 16.46
CA SER A 417 -4.11 -1.95 16.76
C SER A 417 -4.04 -0.95 15.60
N GLY A 418 -2.91 -0.84 14.93
CA GLY A 418 -2.73 -0.02 13.73
C GLY A 418 -3.34 -0.64 12.47
N ALA A 419 -2.96 -1.87 12.12
CA ALA A 419 -3.35 -2.48 10.85
C ALA A 419 -4.80 -3.02 10.85
N LEU A 420 -5.28 -3.59 11.95
CA LEU A 420 -6.65 -4.06 12.07
C LEU A 420 -7.57 -2.96 12.62
N GLY A 421 -7.21 -2.36 13.75
CA GLY A 421 -8.05 -1.37 14.42
C GLY A 421 -8.22 -0.07 13.63
N TRP A 422 -7.13 0.49 13.09
CA TRP A 422 -7.17 1.69 12.26
C TRP A 422 -7.48 1.37 10.81
N VAL A 423 -6.63 0.59 10.14
CA VAL A 423 -6.69 0.42 8.67
C VAL A 423 -7.88 -0.39 8.21
N ALA A 424 -8.21 -1.51 8.88
CA ALA A 424 -9.28 -2.37 8.40
C ALA A 424 -10.69 -1.83 8.71
N PHE A 425 -10.84 -0.94 9.70
CA PHE A 425 -12.13 -0.32 10.03
C PHE A 425 -12.40 0.98 9.26
N VAL A 426 -11.41 1.61 8.69
CA VAL A 426 -11.58 2.84 7.90
C VAL A 426 -11.93 2.55 6.45
#